data_abc605fe0c70d15d608d32a1feb0023a
#
_entry.id   abc605fe0c70d15d608d32a1feb0023a
#
_cell.length_a   1.000
_cell.length_b   1.000
_cell.length_c   1.000
_cell.angle_alpha   90.00
_cell.angle_beta   90.00
_cell.angle_gamma   90.00
#
_symmetry.space_group_name_H-M   'P 1'
#
loop_
_entity.id
_entity.type
_entity.pdbx_description
1 polymer ?
#
loop_
_entity_poly.entity_id
_entity_poly.type
_entity_poly.pdbx_seq_one_letter_code
_entity_poly.pdbx_strand_id
1 'polypeptide(L)'
;MAITMPKIEISFEQRAVSLIDRSERGIAILIVRDDTDKSFTHKQYSDLSAAQADENLYTADNYNAICDLLGFAPYQMHVFRADSDGALADTLTEISKTVKTGWLTIAGQSAADGLALSAWVKTQDNTKKKTYKAVCYGLTTLPDDMHVVNFINEKVTFSDDRGEKDGVAYLPSLVGIFAVCNVKRGSTNYQCSNLKEVQEVEDNDAALGTGKFILVNSEDNTVRIAQGINSMTTTDGKTHTEDMCLIETVEAMDMMKDDIAATFRETYLGNYRNSRDNQMMLVNALNSSYFRQLMQQTILDPDYANAVMIDVDAQRAAWVASGKSEAESWDDDTVKANPFKRTVYLTANVKILNSMTDLIFPITMA
;
A
#
# COMPACT_ATOMS: atom_id res chain seq x y z
N MET A 1 -64.61 -2.74 -14.85
CA MET A 1 -63.19 -2.32 -14.94
C MET A 1 -63.15 -0.89 -15.41
N ALA A 2 -62.62 0.03 -14.62
CA ALA A 2 -62.47 1.42 -15.03
C ALA A 2 -61.27 1.48 -16.00
N ILE A 3 -61.50 1.99 -17.20
CA ILE A 3 -60.49 2.25 -18.21
C ILE A 3 -59.73 3.48 -17.74
N THR A 4 -58.47 3.32 -17.33
CA THR A 4 -57.55 4.41 -16.94
C THR A 4 -56.61 4.73 -18.11
N MET A 5 -56.14 5.99 -18.16
CA MET A 5 -55.15 6.42 -19.16
C MET A 5 -53.88 5.58 -19.06
N PRO A 6 -53.18 5.29 -20.18
CA PRO A 6 -51.89 4.64 -20.16
C PRO A 6 -50.92 5.43 -19.28
N LYS A 7 -50.29 4.76 -18.29
CA LYS A 7 -49.33 5.34 -17.38
C LYS A 7 -47.96 4.77 -17.74
N ILE A 8 -47.01 5.64 -18.09
CA ILE A 8 -45.61 5.27 -18.26
C ILE A 8 -44.96 5.59 -16.93
N GLU A 9 -44.67 4.58 -16.13
CA GLU A 9 -43.79 4.68 -14.95
C GLU A 9 -42.39 4.22 -15.36
N ILE A 10 -41.46 5.17 -15.40
CA ILE A 10 -40.03 4.87 -15.52
C ILE A 10 -39.48 4.99 -14.10
N SER A 11 -39.35 3.89 -13.42
CA SER A 11 -38.55 3.82 -12.17
C SER A 11 -37.10 3.62 -12.56
N PHE A 12 -36.25 4.60 -12.26
CA PHE A 12 -34.82 4.36 -12.20
C PHE A 12 -34.54 3.60 -10.89
N GLU A 13 -34.55 2.29 -10.93
CA GLU A 13 -33.82 1.54 -9.96
C GLU A 13 -32.35 1.77 -10.27
N GLN A 14 -31.74 2.67 -9.52
CA GLN A 14 -30.31 2.62 -9.32
C GLN A 14 -30.05 1.30 -8.59
N ARG A 15 -29.89 0.20 -9.34
CA ARG A 15 -29.14 -0.93 -8.82
C ARG A 15 -27.84 -0.30 -8.36
N ALA A 16 -27.62 -0.33 -7.04
CA ALA A 16 -26.36 0.09 -6.48
C ALA A 16 -25.31 -0.65 -7.32
N VAL A 17 -24.69 0.08 -8.24
CA VAL A 17 -23.41 -0.33 -8.81
C VAL A 17 -22.63 -0.63 -7.56
N SER A 18 -22.21 -1.89 -7.38
CA SER A 18 -21.57 -2.32 -6.15
C SER A 18 -20.54 -1.24 -5.86
N LEU A 19 -20.78 -0.48 -4.81
CA LEU A 19 -19.82 0.49 -4.32
C LEU A 19 -18.56 -0.34 -4.21
N ILE A 20 -17.52 0.07 -4.90
CA ILE A 20 -16.22 -0.56 -4.75
C ILE A 20 -15.89 -0.27 -3.31
N ASP A 21 -16.09 -1.26 -2.45
CA ASP A 21 -15.76 -1.17 -1.04
C ASP A 21 -14.25 -0.95 -0.99
N ARG A 22 -13.85 0.15 -0.36
CA ARG A 22 -12.43 0.42 -0.17
C ARG A 22 -11.86 -0.70 0.68
N SER A 23 -10.76 -1.25 0.21
CA SER A 23 -9.95 -2.14 1.02
C SER A 23 -9.59 -1.45 2.33
N GLU A 24 -9.78 -2.15 3.44
CA GLU A 24 -9.37 -1.65 4.75
C GLU A 24 -7.86 -1.39 4.71
N ARG A 25 -7.51 -0.11 4.84
CA ARG A 25 -6.12 0.35 4.90
C ARG A 25 -5.75 0.64 6.34
N GLY A 26 -4.45 0.64 6.62
CA GLY A 26 -3.96 0.86 7.97
C GLY A 26 -3.69 -0.44 8.72
N ILE A 27 -3.42 -1.52 8.00
CA ILE A 27 -3.02 -2.80 8.58
C ILE A 27 -1.53 -2.77 8.86
N ALA A 28 -1.18 -3.01 10.12
CA ALA A 28 0.19 -3.14 10.60
C ALA A 28 0.47 -4.59 11.01
N ILE A 29 1.63 -5.10 10.64
CA ILE A 29 2.06 -6.46 10.93
C ILE A 29 3.42 -6.40 11.63
N LEU A 30 3.49 -6.89 12.85
CA LEU A 30 4.72 -6.99 13.61
C LEU A 30 5.09 -8.45 13.83
N ILE A 31 6.30 -8.82 13.44
CA ILE A 31 6.87 -10.12 13.77
C ILE A 31 7.73 -9.94 15.02
N VAL A 32 7.48 -10.77 16.03
CA VAL A 32 8.27 -10.80 17.27
C VAL A 32 8.90 -12.17 17.44
N ARG A 33 10.19 -12.21 17.81
CA ARG A 33 10.85 -13.44 18.26
C ARG A 33 10.70 -13.51 19.77
N ASP A 34 9.86 -14.44 20.25
CA ASP A 34 9.49 -14.51 21.65
C ASP A 34 9.22 -15.94 22.11
N ASP A 35 9.87 -16.36 23.19
CA ASP A 35 9.71 -17.69 23.79
C ASP A 35 8.96 -17.64 25.12
N THR A 36 8.41 -16.47 25.52
CA THR A 36 7.71 -16.29 26.81
C THR A 36 6.45 -17.15 26.87
N ASP A 37 5.60 -17.07 25.85
CA ASP A 37 4.43 -17.94 25.73
C ASP A 37 4.33 -18.51 24.30
N LYS A 38 4.49 -19.83 24.20
CA LYS A 38 4.45 -20.56 22.93
C LYS A 38 3.06 -21.11 22.59
N SER A 39 2.03 -20.76 23.36
CA SER A 39 0.65 -21.28 23.15
C SER A 39 -0.05 -20.66 21.94
N PHE A 40 0.50 -19.57 21.38
CA PHE A 40 -0.04 -18.87 20.21
C PHE A 40 1.03 -18.59 19.15
N THR A 41 0.60 -18.39 17.93
CA THR A 41 1.44 -17.93 16.81
C THR A 41 1.00 -16.58 16.25
N HIS A 42 -0.24 -16.18 16.52
CA HIS A 42 -0.82 -14.95 16.00
C HIS A 42 -1.79 -14.33 17.00
N LYS A 43 -1.69 -13.03 17.17
CA LYS A 43 -2.63 -12.19 17.92
C LYS A 43 -3.01 -10.97 17.07
N GLN A 44 -4.20 -10.44 17.31
CA GLN A 44 -4.68 -9.25 16.66
C GLN A 44 -5.10 -8.22 17.71
N TYR A 45 -4.66 -6.99 17.56
CA TYR A 45 -4.96 -5.89 18.47
C TYR A 45 -5.60 -4.73 17.72
N SER A 46 -6.65 -4.16 18.28
CA SER A 46 -7.32 -2.95 17.80
C SER A 46 -6.78 -1.68 18.46
N ASP A 47 -6.27 -1.82 19.69
CA ASP A 47 -5.86 -0.71 20.53
C ASP A 47 -4.89 -1.16 21.65
N LEU A 48 -4.32 -0.18 22.35
CA LEU A 48 -3.40 -0.42 23.47
C LEU A 48 -4.03 -1.21 24.62
N SER A 49 -5.32 -1.02 24.89
CA SER A 49 -6.00 -1.71 26.02
C SER A 49 -6.08 -3.21 25.75
N ALA A 50 -6.32 -3.59 24.50
CA ALA A 50 -6.33 -4.99 24.08
C ALA A 50 -4.93 -5.63 24.22
N ALA A 51 -3.87 -4.90 23.88
CA ALA A 51 -2.49 -5.38 24.04
C ALA A 51 -2.08 -5.46 25.51
N GLN A 52 -2.54 -4.55 26.37
CA GLN A 52 -2.22 -4.53 27.79
C GLN A 52 -2.70 -5.79 28.53
N ALA A 53 -3.83 -6.35 28.12
CA ALA A 53 -4.35 -7.59 28.70
C ALA A 53 -3.41 -8.79 28.44
N ASP A 54 -2.59 -8.71 27.39
CA ASP A 54 -1.67 -9.75 26.91
C ASP A 54 -0.17 -9.44 27.23
N GLU A 55 0.13 -8.43 28.04
CA GLU A 55 1.50 -8.00 28.38
C GLU A 55 2.40 -9.17 28.78
N ASN A 56 1.89 -10.06 29.65
CA ASN A 56 2.64 -11.21 30.18
C ASN A 56 2.98 -12.30 29.13
N LEU A 57 2.43 -12.20 27.93
CA LEU A 57 2.70 -13.15 26.84
C LEU A 57 4.01 -12.85 26.10
N TYR A 58 4.62 -11.69 26.38
CA TYR A 58 5.78 -11.17 25.65
C TYR A 58 6.92 -10.81 26.58
N THR A 59 8.13 -10.79 26.03
CA THR A 59 9.25 -10.08 26.68
C THR A 59 8.96 -8.58 26.75
N ALA A 60 9.58 -7.89 27.70
CA ALA A 60 9.38 -6.44 27.87
C ALA A 60 9.73 -5.65 26.59
N ASP A 61 10.80 -6.03 25.87
CA ASP A 61 11.20 -5.35 24.64
C ASP A 61 10.17 -5.57 23.51
N ASN A 62 9.64 -6.79 23.35
CA ASN A 62 8.61 -7.09 22.36
C ASN A 62 7.29 -6.42 22.70
N TYR A 63 6.91 -6.38 23.99
CA TYR A 63 5.73 -5.65 24.43
C TYR A 63 5.85 -4.15 24.16
N ASN A 64 6.99 -3.54 24.45
CA ASN A 64 7.27 -2.14 24.11
C ASN A 64 7.15 -1.89 22.60
N ALA A 65 7.66 -2.79 21.76
CA ALA A 65 7.52 -2.69 20.30
C ALA A 65 6.05 -2.75 19.85
N ILE A 66 5.21 -3.58 20.49
CA ILE A 66 3.77 -3.62 20.26
C ILE A 66 3.11 -2.29 20.66
N CYS A 67 3.45 -1.77 21.83
CA CYS A 67 2.92 -0.49 22.33
C CYS A 67 3.36 0.69 21.44
N ASP A 68 4.61 0.73 20.99
CA ASP A 68 5.13 1.75 20.10
C ASP A 68 4.36 1.80 18.77
N LEU A 69 4.06 0.65 18.20
CA LEU A 69 3.28 0.56 16.98
C LEU A 69 1.83 1.01 17.19
N LEU A 70 1.18 0.49 18.24
CA LEU A 70 -0.22 0.83 18.57
C LEU A 70 -0.37 2.29 19.02
N GLY A 71 0.68 2.94 19.51
CA GLY A 71 0.67 4.35 19.89
C GLY A 71 0.31 5.29 18.73
N PHE A 72 0.48 4.86 17.48
CA PHE A 72 0.05 5.58 16.28
C PHE A 72 -1.38 5.25 15.82
N ALA A 73 -2.06 4.35 16.52
CA ALA A 73 -3.46 3.95 16.25
C ALA A 73 -3.72 3.48 14.82
N PRO A 74 -3.01 2.45 14.32
CA PRO A 74 -3.35 1.83 13.05
C PRO A 74 -4.77 1.26 13.12
N TYR A 75 -5.42 1.09 11.96
CA TYR A 75 -6.76 0.50 11.89
C TYR A 75 -6.78 -0.90 12.52
N GLN A 76 -5.73 -1.69 12.29
CA GLN A 76 -5.58 -3.04 12.80
C GLN A 76 -4.10 -3.42 12.91
N MET A 77 -3.75 -4.08 13.99
CA MET A 77 -2.42 -4.64 14.18
C MET A 77 -2.47 -6.15 14.30
N HIS A 78 -1.60 -6.83 13.57
CA HIS A 78 -1.35 -8.27 13.68
C HIS A 78 0.05 -8.50 14.24
N VAL A 79 0.14 -9.24 15.34
CA VAL A 79 1.41 -9.70 15.90
C VAL A 79 1.58 -11.17 15.57
N PHE A 80 2.66 -11.51 14.89
CA PHE A 80 3.05 -12.88 14.62
C PHE A 80 4.27 -13.24 15.46
N ARG A 81 4.10 -14.24 16.32
CA ARG A 81 5.16 -14.76 17.16
C ARG A 81 5.93 -15.86 16.45
N ALA A 82 7.24 -15.74 16.40
CA ALA A 82 8.17 -16.79 16.03
C ALA A 82 8.95 -17.25 17.27
N ASP A 83 9.39 -18.50 17.28
CA ASP A 83 10.39 -18.93 18.27
C ASP A 83 11.71 -18.15 18.04
N SER A 84 12.51 -17.96 19.10
CA SER A 84 13.75 -17.17 19.03
C SER A 84 14.73 -17.72 17.99
N ASP A 85 14.76 -19.01 17.78
CA ASP A 85 15.55 -19.75 16.78
C ASP A 85 14.73 -20.19 15.55
N GLY A 86 13.44 -19.83 15.50
CA GLY A 86 12.51 -20.22 14.45
C GLY A 86 12.85 -19.64 13.08
N ALA A 87 12.55 -20.41 12.03
CA ALA A 87 12.76 -19.94 10.66
C ALA A 87 11.75 -18.84 10.31
N LEU A 88 12.24 -17.66 9.87
CA LEU A 88 11.40 -16.55 9.45
C LEU A 88 10.42 -16.94 8.32
N ALA A 89 10.84 -17.84 7.43
CA ALA A 89 10.02 -18.31 6.31
C ALA A 89 8.70 -18.95 6.74
N ASP A 90 8.66 -19.64 7.87
CA ASP A 90 7.44 -20.26 8.40
C ASP A 90 6.45 -19.18 8.86
N THR A 91 6.93 -18.17 9.58
CA THR A 91 6.13 -17.02 10.01
C THR A 91 5.60 -16.22 8.81
N LEU A 92 6.44 -15.97 7.81
CA LEU A 92 6.01 -15.28 6.57
C LEU A 92 4.97 -16.09 5.79
N THR A 93 5.06 -17.40 5.84
CA THR A 93 4.04 -18.29 5.27
C THR A 93 2.70 -18.15 6.01
N GLU A 94 2.73 -18.08 7.33
CA GLU A 94 1.51 -17.91 8.14
C GLU A 94 0.89 -16.52 7.92
N ILE A 95 1.70 -15.45 7.85
CA ILE A 95 1.25 -14.11 7.47
C ILE A 95 0.48 -14.17 6.14
N SER A 96 1.03 -14.83 5.13
CA SER A 96 0.41 -14.89 3.79
C SER A 96 -0.95 -15.59 3.76
N LYS A 97 -1.25 -16.46 4.72
CA LYS A 97 -2.54 -17.14 4.89
C LYS A 97 -3.55 -16.24 5.61
N THR A 98 -3.10 -15.50 6.61
CA THR A 98 -3.95 -14.75 7.55
C THR A 98 -4.26 -13.35 7.05
N VAL A 99 -3.24 -12.60 6.64
CA VAL A 99 -3.35 -11.19 6.20
C VAL A 99 -3.01 -11.10 4.71
N LYS A 100 -3.62 -10.18 3.97
CA LYS A 100 -3.44 -10.10 2.50
C LYS A 100 -2.68 -8.88 2.02
N THR A 101 -2.57 -7.85 2.85
CA THR A 101 -1.90 -6.58 2.60
C THR A 101 -1.44 -5.98 3.93
N GLY A 102 -0.62 -4.96 3.92
CA GLY A 102 -0.23 -4.19 5.09
C GLY A 102 1.26 -3.90 5.16
N TRP A 103 1.62 -3.03 6.11
CA TRP A 103 2.99 -2.68 6.46
C TRP A 103 3.54 -3.67 7.47
N LEU A 104 4.75 -4.16 7.26
CA LEU A 104 5.34 -5.15 8.14
C LEU A 104 6.81 -4.89 8.48
N THR A 105 7.20 -5.32 9.68
CA THR A 105 8.58 -5.36 10.14
C THR A 105 8.80 -6.45 11.18
N ILE A 106 10.03 -6.61 11.61
CA ILE A 106 10.46 -7.55 12.67
C ILE A 106 11.01 -6.71 13.82
N ALA A 107 10.50 -6.91 15.03
CA ALA A 107 11.06 -6.28 16.23
C ALA A 107 12.50 -6.76 16.46
N GLY A 108 13.43 -5.84 16.68
CA GLY A 108 14.85 -6.18 16.84
C GLY A 108 15.48 -6.84 15.61
N GLN A 109 15.05 -6.43 14.42
CA GLN A 109 15.44 -6.99 13.12
C GLN A 109 16.95 -7.14 12.98
N SER A 110 17.44 -8.34 12.64
CA SER A 110 18.81 -8.56 12.20
C SER A 110 18.98 -8.20 10.72
N ALA A 111 20.22 -7.98 10.27
CA ALA A 111 20.50 -7.71 8.86
C ALA A 111 20.02 -8.85 7.94
N ALA A 112 20.17 -10.11 8.37
CA ALA A 112 19.70 -11.28 7.63
C ALA A 112 18.17 -11.32 7.53
N ASP A 113 17.46 -11.01 8.62
CA ASP A 113 16.00 -10.91 8.65
C ASP A 113 15.50 -9.80 7.74
N GLY A 114 16.15 -8.64 7.73
CA GLY A 114 15.81 -7.51 6.85
C GLY A 114 15.94 -7.87 5.37
N LEU A 115 17.03 -8.53 4.98
CA LEU A 115 17.21 -9.01 3.60
C LEU A 115 16.15 -10.06 3.22
N ALA A 116 15.86 -11.02 4.11
CA ALA A 116 14.86 -12.05 3.85
C ALA A 116 13.45 -11.47 3.74
N LEU A 117 13.10 -10.49 4.60
CA LEU A 117 11.82 -9.80 4.57
C LEU A 117 11.65 -9.00 3.27
N SER A 118 12.65 -8.23 2.88
CA SER A 118 12.68 -7.49 1.61
C SER A 118 12.49 -8.42 0.41
N ALA A 119 13.23 -9.53 0.33
CA ALA A 119 13.11 -10.49 -0.76
C ALA A 119 11.73 -11.15 -0.80
N TRP A 120 11.13 -11.42 0.36
CA TRP A 120 9.78 -11.98 0.44
C TRP A 120 8.73 -11.00 -0.09
N VAL A 121 8.77 -9.72 0.30
CA VAL A 121 7.85 -8.68 -0.18
C VAL A 121 7.93 -8.55 -1.70
N LYS A 122 9.13 -8.44 -2.27
CA LYS A 122 9.34 -8.44 -3.73
C LYS A 122 8.71 -9.66 -4.41
N THR A 123 8.85 -10.85 -3.82
CA THR A 123 8.26 -12.07 -4.35
C THR A 123 6.73 -12.04 -4.27
N GLN A 124 6.16 -11.50 -3.18
CA GLN A 124 4.70 -11.39 -3.02
C GLN A 124 4.10 -10.46 -4.09
N ASP A 125 4.71 -9.31 -4.37
CA ASP A 125 4.21 -8.43 -5.42
C ASP A 125 4.43 -9.03 -6.82
N ASN A 126 5.65 -9.43 -7.16
CA ASN A 126 5.99 -9.89 -8.49
C ASN A 126 5.21 -11.15 -8.91
N THR A 127 5.08 -12.12 -8.00
CA THR A 127 4.55 -13.45 -8.31
C THR A 127 3.08 -13.60 -7.92
N LYS A 128 2.69 -13.09 -6.74
CA LYS A 128 1.35 -13.30 -6.18
C LYS A 128 0.46 -12.07 -6.24
N LYS A 129 1.00 -10.95 -6.73
CA LYS A 129 0.30 -9.66 -6.87
C LYS A 129 -0.31 -9.16 -5.56
N LYS A 130 0.41 -9.38 -4.44
CA LYS A 130 0.05 -8.92 -3.10
C LYS A 130 0.76 -7.61 -2.78
N THR A 131 0.12 -6.78 -1.98
CA THR A 131 0.49 -5.40 -1.68
C THR A 131 1.08 -5.25 -0.27
N TYR A 132 1.92 -6.20 0.15
CA TYR A 132 2.68 -6.05 1.40
C TYR A 132 3.79 -5.03 1.22
N LYS A 133 4.09 -4.27 2.28
CA LYS A 133 5.18 -3.32 2.32
C LYS A 133 6.05 -3.53 3.56
N ALA A 134 7.35 -3.55 3.40
CA ALA A 134 8.28 -3.81 4.51
C ALA A 134 9.05 -2.56 4.93
N VAL A 135 9.25 -2.41 6.24
CA VAL A 135 10.22 -1.49 6.82
C VAL A 135 11.42 -2.29 7.30
N CYS A 136 12.57 -2.03 6.70
CA CYS A 136 13.83 -2.70 7.00
C CYS A 136 14.84 -1.71 7.54
N TYR A 137 15.82 -2.19 8.29
CA TYR A 137 16.85 -1.37 8.89
C TYR A 137 18.24 -1.64 8.29
N GLY A 138 18.90 -0.56 7.85
CA GLY A 138 20.32 -0.56 7.53
C GLY A 138 20.74 -1.55 6.44
N LEU A 139 19.88 -1.83 5.47
CA LEU A 139 20.23 -2.73 4.38
C LEU A 139 21.36 -2.15 3.54
N THR A 140 22.49 -2.84 3.51
CA THR A 140 23.68 -2.44 2.74
C THR A 140 23.53 -2.67 1.25
N THR A 141 22.77 -3.70 0.87
CA THR A 141 22.34 -3.91 -0.52
C THR A 141 20.94 -3.34 -0.65
N LEU A 142 20.81 -2.26 -1.41
CA LEU A 142 19.52 -1.63 -1.63
C LEU A 142 18.55 -2.60 -2.28
N PRO A 143 17.34 -2.75 -1.76
CA PRO A 143 16.32 -3.58 -2.38
C PRO A 143 15.91 -3.09 -3.76
N ASP A 144 16.01 -1.77 -4.02
CA ASP A 144 15.53 -1.10 -5.22
C ASP A 144 14.10 -1.54 -5.57
N ASP A 145 13.19 -1.26 -4.62
CA ASP A 145 11.82 -1.76 -4.67
C ASP A 145 10.84 -0.76 -4.04
N MET A 146 9.72 -0.51 -4.70
CA MET A 146 8.71 0.45 -4.26
C MET A 146 7.93 0.02 -3.01
N HIS A 147 7.98 -1.26 -2.63
CA HIS A 147 7.32 -1.80 -1.45
C HIS A 147 8.26 -2.00 -0.26
N VAL A 148 9.51 -1.54 -0.34
CA VAL A 148 10.48 -1.67 0.74
C VAL A 148 11.01 -0.31 1.14
N VAL A 149 10.96 0.01 2.44
CA VAL A 149 11.56 1.19 3.04
C VAL A 149 12.83 0.76 3.78
N ASN A 150 13.96 1.42 3.51
CA ASN A 150 15.24 1.16 4.16
C ASN A 150 15.60 2.30 5.12
N PHE A 151 15.27 2.16 6.40
CA PHE A 151 15.57 3.12 7.46
C PHE A 151 17.03 3.01 7.91
N ILE A 152 17.72 4.16 8.08
CA ILE A 152 19.17 4.15 8.31
C ILE A 152 19.69 5.00 9.48
N ASN A 153 18.89 5.82 10.18
CA ASN A 153 19.39 6.55 11.34
C ASN A 153 19.97 5.58 12.37
N GLU A 154 21.21 5.80 12.80
CA GLU A 154 21.92 4.86 13.67
C GLU A 154 21.35 4.85 15.08
N LYS A 155 20.96 6.04 15.59
CA LYS A 155 20.45 6.22 16.94
C LYS A 155 19.16 7.02 16.93
N VAL A 156 18.26 6.66 17.84
CA VAL A 156 17.03 7.36 18.17
C VAL A 156 16.92 7.53 19.67
N THR A 157 16.42 8.66 20.13
CA THR A 157 16.17 8.90 21.57
C THR A 157 14.68 8.95 21.80
N PHE A 158 14.14 7.96 22.50
CA PHE A 158 12.72 7.93 22.88
C PHE A 158 12.42 9.03 23.92
N SER A 159 11.17 9.51 23.91
CA SER A 159 10.70 10.53 24.86
C SER A 159 10.48 9.98 26.27
N ASP A 160 10.40 8.66 26.41
CA ASP A 160 10.23 7.96 27.68
C ASP A 160 11.58 7.54 28.31
N ASP A 161 11.52 6.78 29.41
CA ASP A 161 12.67 6.35 30.19
C ASP A 161 13.64 5.41 29.46
N ARG A 162 13.29 4.93 28.27
CA ARG A 162 14.19 4.09 27.44
C ARG A 162 15.40 4.87 26.92
N GLY A 163 15.26 6.20 26.74
CA GLY A 163 16.32 7.08 26.26
C GLY A 163 16.83 6.69 24.87
N GLU A 164 18.17 6.76 24.70
CA GLU A 164 18.82 6.44 23.42
C GLU A 164 18.83 4.93 23.16
N LYS A 165 18.47 4.56 21.93
CA LYS A 165 18.47 3.20 21.39
C LYS A 165 19.06 3.18 19.99
N ASP A 166 19.45 1.99 19.52
CA ASP A 166 19.78 1.79 18.11
C ASP A 166 18.55 2.04 17.21
N GLY A 167 18.76 2.56 16.00
CA GLY A 167 17.69 2.91 15.09
C GLY A 167 16.72 1.76 14.78
N VAL A 168 17.19 0.52 14.79
CA VAL A 168 16.35 -0.68 14.60
C VAL A 168 15.19 -0.76 15.59
N ALA A 169 15.32 -0.18 16.79
CA ALA A 169 14.26 -0.15 17.79
C ALA A 169 13.05 0.70 17.35
N TYR A 170 13.22 1.58 16.36
CA TYR A 170 12.15 2.45 15.89
C TYR A 170 11.30 1.86 14.76
N LEU A 171 11.66 0.70 14.20
CA LEU A 171 10.91 0.06 13.11
C LEU A 171 9.43 -0.18 13.43
N PRO A 172 9.03 -0.65 14.62
CA PRO A 172 7.61 -0.81 14.95
C PRO A 172 6.84 0.50 14.88
N SER A 173 7.43 1.60 15.40
CA SER A 173 6.83 2.95 15.30
C SER A 173 6.65 3.38 13.85
N LEU A 174 7.64 3.17 12.97
CA LEU A 174 7.53 3.50 11.55
C LEU A 174 6.42 2.72 10.87
N VAL A 175 6.25 1.43 11.17
CA VAL A 175 5.13 0.63 10.66
C VAL A 175 3.80 1.18 11.14
N GLY A 176 3.69 1.60 12.41
CA GLY A 176 2.51 2.28 12.94
C GLY A 176 2.20 3.58 12.18
N ILE A 177 3.21 4.42 11.97
CA ILE A 177 3.08 5.68 11.21
C ILE A 177 2.63 5.41 9.76
N PHE A 178 3.28 4.48 9.04
CA PHE A 178 2.92 4.19 7.66
C PHE A 178 1.55 3.54 7.53
N ALA A 179 1.12 2.75 8.49
CA ALA A 179 -0.23 2.21 8.52
C ALA A 179 -1.30 3.32 8.67
N VAL A 180 -1.00 4.40 9.39
CA VAL A 180 -1.91 5.55 9.56
C VAL A 180 -1.80 6.54 8.41
N CYS A 181 -0.58 6.74 7.87
CA CYS A 181 -0.38 7.54 6.67
C CYS A 181 -0.96 6.79 5.47
N ASN A 182 -1.92 7.39 4.83
CA ASN A 182 -2.64 6.78 3.71
C ASN A 182 -2.68 7.77 2.54
N VAL A 183 -3.45 7.44 1.51
CA VAL A 183 -3.62 8.26 0.30
C VAL A 183 -4.16 9.68 0.53
N LYS A 184 -4.63 10.02 1.73
CA LYS A 184 -5.09 11.39 2.06
C LYS A 184 -4.02 12.23 2.74
N ARG A 185 -3.05 11.58 3.36
CA ARG A 185 -1.90 12.21 4.01
C ARG A 185 -0.68 11.35 3.79
N GLY A 186 0.30 11.88 3.07
CA GLY A 186 1.61 11.27 2.93
C GLY A 186 2.39 11.22 4.26
N SER A 187 3.46 10.46 4.29
CA SER A 187 4.34 10.34 5.46
C SER A 187 5.41 11.44 5.53
N THR A 188 5.63 12.21 4.47
CA THR A 188 6.58 13.34 4.47
C THR A 188 6.25 14.33 5.58
N ASN A 189 7.27 14.76 6.31
CA ASN A 189 7.15 15.69 7.44
C ASN A 189 6.21 15.21 8.57
N TYR A 190 5.98 13.89 8.68
CA TYR A 190 5.19 13.32 9.79
C TYR A 190 5.99 13.43 11.09
N GLN A 191 5.36 13.92 12.17
CA GLN A 191 5.98 14.06 13.47
C GLN A 191 6.06 12.69 14.18
N CYS A 192 7.26 12.29 14.55
CA CYS A 192 7.55 11.10 15.33
C CYS A 192 7.38 11.42 16.84
N SER A 193 6.13 11.47 17.31
CA SER A 193 5.75 12.03 18.61
C SER A 193 6.33 11.30 19.82
N ASN A 194 6.79 10.07 19.67
CA ASN A 194 7.43 9.26 20.71
C ASN A 194 8.96 9.38 20.74
N LEU A 195 9.54 10.23 19.86
CA LEU A 195 10.96 10.55 19.86
C LEU A 195 11.21 11.97 20.36
N LYS A 196 12.33 12.13 21.06
CA LYS A 196 12.89 13.41 21.47
C LYS A 196 13.95 13.92 20.49
N GLU A 197 14.77 13.01 19.96
CA GLU A 197 15.91 13.32 19.10
C GLU A 197 16.29 12.11 18.25
N VAL A 198 16.94 12.34 17.12
CA VAL A 198 17.61 11.31 16.33
C VAL A 198 19.05 11.74 16.02
N GLN A 199 19.95 10.77 15.89
CA GLN A 199 21.24 11.01 15.27
C GLN A 199 21.03 11.18 13.78
N GLU A 200 21.25 12.40 13.28
CA GLU A 200 21.13 12.69 11.86
C GLU A 200 22.25 12.04 11.05
N VAL A 201 21.98 11.79 9.77
CA VAL A 201 22.98 11.35 8.80
C VAL A 201 23.82 12.55 8.35
N GLU A 202 25.03 12.31 7.87
CA GLU A 202 25.97 13.36 7.47
C GLU A 202 25.45 14.18 6.27
N ASP A 203 24.78 13.53 5.31
CA ASP A 203 24.23 14.15 4.11
C ASP A 203 22.83 13.59 3.83
N ASN A 204 21.82 14.38 4.19
CA ASN A 204 20.42 14.01 4.05
C ASN A 204 20.03 13.84 2.57
N ASP A 205 20.46 14.74 1.68
CA ASP A 205 20.11 14.71 0.28
C ASP A 205 20.72 13.51 -0.43
N ALA A 206 21.99 13.19 -0.14
CA ALA A 206 22.65 12.01 -0.66
C ALA A 206 21.99 10.70 -0.15
N ALA A 207 21.55 10.67 1.11
CA ALA A 207 20.83 9.53 1.65
C ALA A 207 19.50 9.33 0.93
N LEU A 208 18.68 10.37 0.84
CA LEU A 208 17.38 10.33 0.15
C LEU A 208 17.53 9.98 -1.34
N GLY A 209 18.49 10.60 -2.03
CA GLY A 209 18.77 10.34 -3.45
C GLY A 209 19.23 8.88 -3.73
N THR A 210 19.64 8.16 -2.70
CA THR A 210 20.00 6.72 -2.79
C THR A 210 18.95 5.80 -2.19
N GLY A 211 17.68 6.24 -2.05
CA GLY A 211 16.57 5.40 -1.57
C GLY A 211 16.68 4.99 -0.09
N LYS A 212 17.41 5.78 0.71
CA LYS A 212 17.54 5.57 2.14
C LYS A 212 16.56 6.47 2.88
N PHE A 213 15.74 5.87 3.71
CA PHE A 213 14.74 6.58 4.50
C PHE A 213 15.36 7.10 5.79
N ILE A 214 15.12 8.38 6.11
CA ILE A 214 15.71 9.06 7.27
C ILE A 214 14.71 9.87 8.05
N LEU A 215 14.98 10.04 9.34
CA LEU A 215 14.36 11.01 10.23
C LEU A 215 15.34 12.17 10.46
N VAL A 216 14.78 13.35 10.72
CA VAL A 216 15.53 14.58 10.98
C VAL A 216 15.00 15.29 12.23
N ASN A 217 15.87 16.03 12.91
CA ASN A 217 15.47 16.97 13.96
C ASN A 217 15.02 18.28 13.32
N SER A 218 13.77 18.64 13.53
CA SER A 218 13.20 19.86 12.96
C SER A 218 13.51 21.08 13.81
N GLU A 219 13.40 22.29 13.24
CA GLU A 219 13.64 23.57 13.92
C GLU A 219 12.75 23.79 15.15
N ASP A 220 11.58 23.13 15.21
CA ASP A 220 10.64 23.17 16.34
C ASP A 220 11.00 22.18 17.47
N ASN A 221 12.20 21.59 17.45
CA ASN A 221 12.67 20.55 18.37
C ASN A 221 11.80 19.27 18.36
N THR A 222 11.18 18.97 17.23
CA THR A 222 10.48 17.69 17.02
C THR A 222 11.23 16.83 16.02
N VAL A 223 11.12 15.52 16.17
CA VAL A 223 11.63 14.58 15.16
C VAL A 223 10.59 14.37 14.09
N ARG A 224 11.00 14.46 12.82
CA ARG A 224 10.11 14.29 11.67
C ARG A 224 10.70 13.37 10.61
N ILE A 225 9.82 12.78 9.82
CA ILE A 225 10.21 12.08 8.60
C ILE A 225 10.68 13.14 7.59
N ALA A 226 11.91 13.00 7.08
CA ALA A 226 12.46 13.93 6.10
C ALA A 226 11.64 13.91 4.81
N GLN A 227 11.53 12.74 4.20
CA GLN A 227 10.72 12.48 3.00
C GLN A 227 10.10 11.08 3.05
N GLY A 228 8.86 10.96 2.61
CA GLY A 228 8.13 9.70 2.53
C GLY A 228 8.50 8.89 1.29
N ILE A 229 9.74 8.40 1.24
CA ILE A 229 10.28 7.64 0.12
C ILE A 229 10.43 6.15 0.45
N ASN A 230 10.41 5.33 -0.58
CA ASN A 230 10.79 3.90 -0.53
C ASN A 230 12.23 3.71 -1.05
N SER A 231 12.65 2.45 -1.19
CA SER A 231 14.04 2.14 -1.61
C SER A 231 14.25 2.10 -3.12
N MET A 232 13.22 2.39 -3.94
CA MET A 232 13.34 2.38 -5.39
C MET A 232 14.15 3.58 -5.86
N THR A 233 15.14 3.33 -6.69
CA THR A 233 16.02 4.34 -7.30
C THR A 233 16.16 4.17 -8.79
N THR A 234 15.90 2.96 -9.31
CA THR A 234 15.96 2.69 -10.74
C THR A 234 14.62 3.03 -11.40
N THR A 235 14.62 4.08 -12.21
CA THR A 235 13.45 4.54 -12.96
C THR A 235 13.74 4.47 -14.47
N ASP A 236 12.71 4.13 -15.27
CA ASP A 236 12.80 4.04 -16.73
C ASP A 236 11.86 5.05 -17.43
N GLY A 237 11.14 5.84 -16.65
CA GLY A 237 10.18 6.84 -17.11
C GLY A 237 8.93 6.26 -17.81
N LYS A 238 8.74 4.93 -17.75
CA LYS A 238 7.61 4.22 -18.38
C LYS A 238 6.91 3.27 -17.40
N THR A 239 7.58 2.19 -17.01
CA THR A 239 7.07 1.18 -16.08
C THR A 239 7.45 1.49 -14.64
N HIS A 240 8.54 2.22 -14.43
CA HIS A 240 9.02 2.71 -13.14
C HIS A 240 9.27 4.21 -13.26
N THR A 241 8.36 5.02 -12.74
CA THR A 241 8.47 6.48 -12.77
C THR A 241 9.03 7.01 -11.45
N GLU A 242 9.53 8.25 -11.45
CA GLU A 242 10.03 8.91 -10.24
C GLU A 242 8.96 9.01 -9.15
N ASP A 243 7.70 9.21 -9.51
CA ASP A 243 6.58 9.24 -8.55
C ASP A 243 6.45 7.94 -7.75
N MET A 244 6.84 6.79 -8.33
CA MET A 244 6.81 5.50 -7.63
C MET A 244 7.89 5.36 -6.55
N CYS A 245 8.83 6.30 -6.44
CA CYS A 245 9.74 6.39 -5.31
C CYS A 245 9.03 6.93 -4.05
N LEU A 246 7.85 7.53 -4.20
CA LEU A 246 7.07 8.09 -3.09
C LEU A 246 6.13 7.04 -2.50
N ILE A 247 6.15 6.90 -1.17
CA ILE A 247 5.28 5.95 -0.44
C ILE A 247 3.81 6.23 -0.72
N GLU A 248 3.39 7.50 -0.74
CA GLU A 248 1.99 7.89 -0.97
C GLU A 248 1.47 7.51 -2.36
N THR A 249 2.31 7.61 -3.39
CA THR A 249 1.97 7.15 -4.75
C THR A 249 1.76 5.64 -4.77
N VAL A 250 2.66 4.89 -4.17
CA VAL A 250 2.56 3.42 -4.09
C VAL A 250 1.34 2.99 -3.27
N GLU A 251 1.01 3.70 -2.18
CA GLU A 251 -0.23 3.47 -1.42
C GLU A 251 -1.48 3.66 -2.29
N ALA A 252 -1.52 4.70 -3.12
CA ALA A 252 -2.64 4.93 -4.03
C ALA A 252 -2.73 3.86 -5.12
N MET A 253 -1.59 3.45 -5.70
CA MET A 253 -1.52 2.37 -6.68
C MET A 253 -2.01 1.03 -6.10
N ASP A 254 -1.51 0.66 -4.93
CA ASP A 254 -1.88 -0.57 -4.23
C ASP A 254 -3.35 -0.58 -3.83
N MET A 255 -3.87 0.56 -3.36
CA MET A 255 -5.29 0.70 -3.05
C MET A 255 -6.14 0.44 -4.29
N MET A 256 -5.84 1.09 -5.42
CA MET A 256 -6.59 0.87 -6.65
C MET A 256 -6.51 -0.59 -7.11
N LYS A 257 -5.33 -1.20 -7.02
CA LYS A 257 -5.11 -2.62 -7.36
C LYS A 257 -5.96 -3.56 -6.51
N ASP A 258 -5.96 -3.37 -5.19
CA ASP A 258 -6.69 -4.20 -4.26
C ASP A 258 -8.22 -4.03 -4.40
N ASP A 259 -8.70 -2.79 -4.50
CA ASP A 259 -10.12 -2.45 -4.63
C ASP A 259 -10.71 -3.03 -5.93
N ILE A 260 -10.01 -2.84 -7.05
CA ILE A 260 -10.44 -3.37 -8.36
C ILE A 260 -10.42 -4.90 -8.35
N ALA A 261 -9.37 -5.52 -7.79
CA ALA A 261 -9.26 -6.97 -7.71
C ALA A 261 -10.33 -7.58 -6.81
N ALA A 262 -10.64 -6.95 -5.67
CA ALA A 262 -11.70 -7.38 -4.76
C ALA A 262 -13.07 -7.28 -5.45
N THR A 263 -13.37 -6.13 -6.05
CA THR A 263 -14.63 -5.90 -6.78
C THR A 263 -14.82 -6.91 -7.92
N PHE A 264 -13.76 -7.13 -8.70
CA PHE A 264 -13.85 -8.11 -9.80
C PHE A 264 -14.13 -9.52 -9.27
N ARG A 265 -13.48 -9.93 -8.19
CA ARG A 265 -13.63 -11.26 -7.58
C ARG A 265 -15.04 -11.46 -7.00
N GLU A 266 -15.55 -10.47 -6.29
CA GLU A 266 -16.80 -10.61 -5.54
C GLU A 266 -18.04 -10.40 -6.43
N THR A 267 -17.95 -9.48 -7.36
CA THR A 267 -19.10 -9.09 -8.18
C THR A 267 -19.14 -9.78 -9.54
N TYR A 268 -17.99 -9.84 -10.25
CA TYR A 268 -17.97 -10.22 -11.67
C TYR A 268 -17.52 -11.67 -11.91
N LEU A 269 -16.54 -12.16 -11.14
CA LEU A 269 -15.93 -13.46 -11.37
C LEU A 269 -16.94 -14.60 -11.20
N GLY A 270 -17.21 -15.31 -12.32
CA GLY A 270 -18.17 -16.42 -12.37
C GLY A 270 -19.65 -15.99 -12.46
N ASN A 271 -19.99 -14.75 -12.11
CA ASN A 271 -21.36 -14.24 -12.12
C ASN A 271 -21.79 -13.71 -13.49
N TYR A 272 -20.86 -13.13 -14.25
CA TYR A 272 -21.15 -12.54 -15.55
C TYR A 272 -20.43 -13.27 -16.67
N ARG A 273 -21.11 -13.40 -17.82
CA ARG A 273 -20.49 -13.90 -19.05
C ARG A 273 -19.61 -12.80 -19.65
N ASN A 274 -18.47 -13.18 -20.25
CA ASN A 274 -17.59 -12.23 -20.92
C ASN A 274 -18.21 -11.77 -22.23
N SER A 275 -19.02 -10.72 -22.18
CA SER A 275 -19.63 -10.04 -23.32
C SER A 275 -19.22 -8.56 -23.31
N ARG A 276 -19.34 -7.88 -24.46
CA ARG A 276 -19.09 -6.43 -24.55
C ARG A 276 -19.88 -5.65 -23.51
N ASP A 277 -21.18 -5.95 -23.37
CA ASP A 277 -22.05 -5.22 -22.45
C ASP A 277 -21.61 -5.40 -20.99
N ASN A 278 -21.23 -6.59 -20.58
CA ASN A 278 -20.73 -6.85 -19.22
C ASN A 278 -19.36 -6.25 -18.98
N GLN A 279 -18.48 -6.21 -20.01
CA GLN A 279 -17.21 -5.46 -19.91
C GLN A 279 -17.47 -3.95 -19.75
N MET A 280 -18.41 -3.39 -20.54
CA MET A 280 -18.78 -1.97 -20.44
C MET A 280 -19.44 -1.64 -19.11
N MET A 281 -20.19 -2.59 -18.51
CA MET A 281 -20.74 -2.41 -17.15
C MET A 281 -19.61 -2.26 -16.13
N LEU A 282 -18.56 -3.10 -16.19
CA LEU A 282 -17.38 -2.97 -15.32
C LEU A 282 -16.64 -1.66 -15.58
N VAL A 283 -16.36 -1.31 -16.83
CA VAL A 283 -15.73 -0.04 -17.23
C VAL A 283 -16.50 1.16 -16.70
N ASN A 284 -17.82 1.16 -16.83
CA ASN A 284 -18.69 2.24 -16.34
C ASN A 284 -18.68 2.32 -14.80
N ALA A 285 -18.66 1.19 -14.09
CA ALA A 285 -18.55 1.16 -12.63
C ALA A 285 -17.24 1.79 -12.16
N LEU A 286 -16.13 1.46 -12.82
CA LEU A 286 -14.82 2.04 -12.51
C LEU A 286 -14.78 3.54 -12.80
N ASN A 287 -15.22 3.98 -13.97
CA ASN A 287 -15.16 5.39 -14.38
C ASN A 287 -16.16 6.27 -13.62
N SER A 288 -17.44 5.88 -13.57
CA SER A 288 -18.51 6.74 -13.07
C SER A 288 -18.64 6.73 -11.55
N SER A 289 -18.15 5.70 -10.88
CA SER A 289 -18.23 5.56 -9.43
C SER A 289 -16.84 5.68 -8.80
N TYR A 290 -15.95 4.74 -9.07
CA TYR A 290 -14.69 4.60 -8.34
C TYR A 290 -13.70 5.73 -8.65
N PHE A 291 -13.32 5.95 -9.91
CA PHE A 291 -12.40 7.02 -10.27
C PHE A 291 -12.97 8.40 -9.95
N ARG A 292 -14.29 8.59 -10.15
CA ARG A 292 -14.94 9.82 -9.72
C ARG A 292 -14.82 10.07 -8.22
N GLN A 293 -14.95 9.02 -7.40
CA GLN A 293 -14.76 9.13 -5.95
C GLN A 293 -13.29 9.47 -5.60
N LEU A 294 -12.32 8.86 -6.29
CA LEU A 294 -10.89 9.17 -6.08
C LEU A 294 -10.55 10.62 -6.48
N MET A 295 -11.13 11.12 -7.57
CA MET A 295 -11.00 12.54 -7.95
C MET A 295 -11.65 13.49 -6.94
N GLN A 296 -12.83 13.17 -6.41
CA GLN A 296 -13.47 13.96 -5.35
C GLN A 296 -12.66 14.00 -4.05
N GLN A 297 -11.84 13.01 -3.82
CA GLN A 297 -10.95 12.92 -2.65
C GLN A 297 -9.54 13.43 -2.94
N THR A 298 -9.33 14.00 -4.12
CA THR A 298 -8.01 14.53 -4.57
C THR A 298 -6.88 13.49 -4.54
N ILE A 299 -7.21 12.22 -4.71
CA ILE A 299 -6.24 11.13 -4.88
C ILE A 299 -5.83 11.07 -6.36
N LEU A 300 -6.82 11.19 -7.26
CA LEU A 300 -6.59 11.39 -8.68
C LEU A 300 -6.83 12.86 -9.04
N ASP A 301 -6.04 13.37 -9.98
CA ASP A 301 -6.18 14.72 -10.49
C ASP A 301 -7.55 14.92 -11.17
N PRO A 302 -8.43 15.80 -10.65
CA PRO A 302 -9.76 16.00 -11.24
C PRO A 302 -9.71 16.68 -12.62
N ASP A 303 -8.60 17.33 -12.96
CA ASP A 303 -8.42 18.02 -14.25
C ASP A 303 -7.79 17.12 -15.31
N TYR A 304 -7.39 15.89 -14.94
CA TYR A 304 -6.88 14.89 -15.86
C TYR A 304 -7.97 13.95 -16.36
N ALA A 305 -7.85 13.47 -17.59
CA ALA A 305 -8.80 12.51 -18.19
C ALA A 305 -8.58 11.08 -17.64
N ASN A 306 -8.82 10.89 -16.34
CA ASN A 306 -8.73 9.58 -15.70
C ASN A 306 -9.82 8.65 -16.25
N ALA A 307 -9.42 7.58 -16.93
CA ALA A 307 -10.38 6.67 -17.56
C ALA A 307 -9.85 5.25 -17.67
N VAL A 308 -10.76 4.29 -17.46
CA VAL A 308 -10.59 2.88 -17.81
C VAL A 308 -11.26 2.63 -19.16
N MET A 309 -10.66 1.80 -19.99
CA MET A 309 -11.18 1.40 -21.27
C MET A 309 -10.83 -0.06 -21.59
N ILE A 310 -11.49 -0.64 -22.59
CA ILE A 310 -11.10 -1.95 -23.11
C ILE A 310 -9.74 -1.81 -23.77
N ASP A 311 -8.80 -2.66 -23.39
CA ASP A 311 -7.48 -2.76 -24.04
C ASP A 311 -7.62 -3.50 -25.37
N VAL A 312 -7.83 -2.74 -26.42
CA VAL A 312 -8.04 -3.28 -27.77
C VAL A 312 -6.79 -3.96 -28.33
N ASP A 313 -5.61 -3.46 -27.98
CA ASP A 313 -4.36 -4.01 -28.48
C ASP A 313 -4.04 -5.35 -27.82
N ALA A 314 -4.16 -5.42 -26.50
CA ALA A 314 -3.98 -6.68 -25.78
C ALA A 314 -5.04 -7.72 -26.18
N GLN A 315 -6.30 -7.31 -26.36
CA GLN A 315 -7.38 -8.22 -26.79
C GLN A 315 -7.16 -8.72 -28.22
N ARG A 316 -6.75 -7.85 -29.15
CA ARG A 316 -6.41 -8.20 -30.54
C ARG A 316 -5.25 -9.20 -30.55
N ALA A 317 -4.16 -8.89 -29.85
CA ALA A 317 -3.00 -9.76 -29.73
C ALA A 317 -3.34 -11.14 -29.18
N ALA A 318 -4.24 -11.22 -28.18
CA ALA A 318 -4.70 -12.50 -27.63
C ALA A 318 -5.48 -13.34 -28.67
N TRP A 319 -6.30 -12.71 -29.50
CA TRP A 319 -7.00 -13.41 -30.58
C TRP A 319 -6.02 -13.94 -31.63
N VAL A 320 -5.07 -13.13 -32.09
CA VAL A 320 -4.02 -13.54 -33.03
C VAL A 320 -3.21 -14.71 -32.48
N ALA A 321 -2.74 -14.60 -31.24
CA ALA A 321 -1.99 -15.66 -30.55
C ALA A 321 -2.80 -16.96 -30.36
N SER A 322 -4.14 -16.87 -30.35
CA SER A 322 -5.00 -18.06 -30.25
C SER A 322 -5.24 -18.76 -31.61
N GLY A 323 -4.62 -18.28 -32.69
CA GLY A 323 -4.73 -18.82 -34.04
C GLY A 323 -5.78 -18.14 -34.94
N LYS A 324 -6.36 -17.01 -34.50
CA LYS A 324 -7.33 -16.23 -35.26
C LYS A 324 -6.61 -15.04 -35.94
N SER A 325 -5.86 -15.33 -37.00
CA SER A 325 -5.01 -14.34 -37.68
C SER A 325 -5.76 -13.16 -38.29
N GLU A 326 -7.05 -13.36 -38.70
CA GLU A 326 -7.88 -12.25 -39.20
C GLU A 326 -8.08 -11.14 -38.16
N ALA A 327 -7.92 -11.42 -36.89
CA ALA A 327 -8.05 -10.41 -35.84
C ALA A 327 -6.98 -9.30 -35.93
N GLU A 328 -5.88 -9.52 -36.64
CA GLU A 328 -4.86 -8.52 -36.88
C GLU A 328 -5.40 -7.34 -37.69
N SER A 329 -6.36 -7.60 -38.60
CA SER A 329 -6.99 -6.60 -39.46
C SER A 329 -8.26 -6.00 -38.89
N TRP A 330 -8.73 -6.43 -37.71
CA TRP A 330 -9.94 -5.88 -37.11
C TRP A 330 -9.73 -4.43 -36.67
N ASP A 331 -10.74 -3.60 -36.92
CA ASP A 331 -10.82 -2.28 -36.30
C ASP A 331 -11.14 -2.38 -34.80
N ASP A 332 -10.98 -1.30 -34.08
CA ASP A 332 -11.17 -1.25 -32.63
C ASP A 332 -12.58 -1.63 -32.20
N ASP A 333 -13.61 -1.24 -32.97
CA ASP A 333 -14.99 -1.57 -32.66
C ASP A 333 -15.30 -3.06 -32.88
N THR A 334 -14.70 -3.67 -33.86
CA THR A 334 -14.73 -5.11 -34.07
C THR A 334 -14.03 -5.86 -32.96
N VAL A 335 -12.87 -5.38 -32.51
CA VAL A 335 -12.17 -5.96 -31.36
C VAL A 335 -13.04 -5.87 -30.11
N LYS A 336 -13.61 -4.70 -29.78
CA LYS A 336 -14.51 -4.52 -28.63
C LYS A 336 -15.78 -5.37 -28.70
N ALA A 337 -16.28 -5.64 -29.91
CA ALA A 337 -17.46 -6.50 -30.12
C ALA A 337 -17.15 -7.99 -29.94
N ASN A 338 -15.88 -8.38 -29.97
CA ASN A 338 -15.41 -9.76 -29.84
C ASN A 338 -14.53 -9.97 -28.59
N PRO A 339 -15.11 -10.03 -27.38
CA PRO A 339 -14.39 -10.33 -26.14
C PRO A 339 -13.59 -11.63 -26.24
N PHE A 340 -12.36 -11.65 -25.68
CA PHE A 340 -11.51 -12.82 -25.78
C PHE A 340 -11.91 -13.89 -24.78
N LYS A 341 -12.59 -14.93 -25.25
CA LYS A 341 -12.95 -16.13 -24.47
C LYS A 341 -13.49 -15.80 -23.08
N ARG A 342 -12.71 -16.00 -22.01
CA ARG A 342 -13.08 -15.70 -20.62
C ARG A 342 -12.19 -14.66 -19.96
N THR A 343 -11.28 -14.05 -20.72
CA THR A 343 -10.35 -13.03 -20.21
C THR A 343 -10.83 -11.63 -20.59
N VAL A 344 -10.89 -10.76 -19.61
CA VAL A 344 -11.19 -9.33 -19.79
C VAL A 344 -9.86 -8.57 -19.85
N TYR A 345 -9.66 -7.80 -20.91
CA TYR A 345 -8.51 -6.92 -21.10
C TYR A 345 -8.96 -5.48 -20.92
N LEU A 346 -8.46 -4.82 -19.88
CA LEU A 346 -8.71 -3.40 -19.62
C LEU A 346 -7.38 -2.67 -19.49
N THR A 347 -7.38 -1.41 -19.88
CA THR A 347 -6.30 -0.46 -19.63
C THR A 347 -6.86 0.80 -18.98
N ALA A 348 -6.02 1.57 -18.30
CA ALA A 348 -6.43 2.81 -17.68
C ALA A 348 -5.35 3.87 -17.81
N ASN A 349 -5.77 5.13 -17.99
CA ASN A 349 -4.93 6.29 -17.81
C ASN A 349 -5.35 6.99 -16.53
N VAL A 350 -4.42 7.20 -15.60
CA VAL A 350 -4.66 7.88 -14.33
C VAL A 350 -3.52 8.81 -14.00
N LYS A 351 -3.82 9.91 -13.32
CA LYS A 351 -2.83 10.82 -12.73
C LYS A 351 -3.08 10.91 -11.23
N ILE A 352 -2.17 10.31 -10.46
CA ILE A 352 -2.17 10.38 -9.00
C ILE A 352 -1.61 11.74 -8.60
N LEU A 353 -2.18 12.35 -7.56
CA LEU A 353 -1.68 13.58 -6.97
C LEU A 353 -0.81 13.25 -5.76
N ASN A 354 0.33 13.93 -5.67
CA ASN A 354 1.25 13.85 -4.55
C ASN A 354 1.06 15.05 -3.61
N SER A 355 1.48 14.92 -2.35
CA SER A 355 1.49 16.00 -1.37
C SER A 355 2.42 17.13 -1.80
N MET A 356 2.09 18.37 -1.42
CA MET A 356 2.99 19.51 -1.60
C MET A 356 4.17 19.40 -0.64
N THR A 357 5.39 19.34 -1.18
CA THR A 357 6.64 19.23 -0.40
C THR A 357 7.52 20.47 -0.51
N ASP A 358 7.49 21.16 -1.65
CA ASP A 358 8.38 22.27 -1.95
C ASP A 358 7.59 23.55 -2.21
N LEU A 359 8.06 24.68 -1.65
CA LEU A 359 7.50 26.00 -1.88
C LEU A 359 8.57 26.93 -2.45
N ILE A 360 8.37 27.39 -3.68
CA ILE A 360 9.19 28.44 -4.30
C ILE A 360 8.29 29.67 -4.45
N PHE A 361 8.53 30.70 -3.62
CA PHE A 361 7.69 31.90 -3.58
C PHE A 361 8.51 33.18 -3.69
N PRO A 362 8.83 33.65 -4.91
CA PRO A 362 9.51 34.96 -5.09
C PRO A 362 8.55 36.11 -4.80
N ILE A 363 8.95 37.04 -3.90
CA ILE A 363 8.21 38.27 -3.59
C ILE A 363 9.00 39.44 -4.14
N THR A 364 8.38 40.21 -5.05
CA THR A 364 8.97 41.47 -5.54
C THR A 364 8.32 42.63 -4.80
N MET A 365 9.14 43.42 -4.13
CA MET A 365 8.69 44.71 -3.52
C MET A 365 8.79 45.81 -4.56
N ALA A 366 7.76 46.63 -4.65
CA ALA A 366 7.72 47.83 -5.50
C ALA A 366 8.40 49.04 -4.84
#